data_86ab6c541c65e955132eb027e34ae7e3
#
_entry.id   86ab6c541c65e955132eb027e34ae7e3
#
_cell.length_a   1.000
_cell.length_b   1.000
_cell.length_c   1.000
_cell.angle_alpha   90.00
_cell.angle_beta   90.00
_cell.angle_gamma   90.00
#
_symmetry.space_group_name_H-M   'P 1'
#
loop_
_entity.id
_entity.type
_entity.pdbx_description
1 polymer ?
#
loop_
_entity_poly.entity_id
_entity_poly.type
_entity_poly.pdbx_seq_one_letter_code
_entity_poly.pdbx_strand_id
1 'polypeptide(L)'
;MGRDAIKACENMCFKCRKEAAKYNDRLYSREGAAELLGVSVSSLAEYETGVTKVIPVDKIVLMAELYNAPELKVWYCTEECPIGRTCRAIPSPELTSVEQKTLQLLALLQRTDVENVTRQLINIAADGVITDEEQVGLTEIMGYLDVLIKAAGELRLICGKITNGGDNGKR
;
A
#
# COMPACT_ATOMS: atom_id res chain seq x y z
N MET A 1 -6.96 8.49 -30.94
CA MET A 1 -7.72 7.65 -29.98
C MET A 1 -6.90 6.61 -29.21
N GLY A 2 -5.57 6.46 -29.37
CA GLY A 2 -4.77 5.38 -28.76
C GLY A 2 -4.02 5.74 -27.47
N ARG A 3 -3.69 7.02 -27.22
CA ARG A 3 -2.83 7.43 -26.10
C ARG A 3 -3.53 7.42 -24.72
N ASP A 4 -4.81 7.72 -24.67
CA ASP A 4 -5.57 7.78 -23.40
C ASP A 4 -5.90 6.38 -22.86
N ALA A 5 -6.11 5.41 -23.76
CA ALA A 5 -6.35 4.02 -23.37
C ALA A 5 -5.11 3.36 -22.77
N ILE A 6 -3.91 3.68 -23.27
CA ILE A 6 -2.64 3.13 -22.76
C ILE A 6 -2.35 3.73 -21.38
N LYS A 7 -2.54 5.03 -21.18
CA LYS A 7 -2.38 5.67 -19.87
C LYS A 7 -3.32 5.12 -18.80
N ALA A 8 -4.60 4.87 -19.17
CA ALA A 8 -5.56 4.28 -18.25
C ALA A 8 -5.16 2.86 -17.81
N CYS A 9 -4.59 2.03 -18.71
CA CYS A 9 -4.16 0.66 -18.37
C CYS A 9 -3.02 0.62 -17.35
N GLU A 10 -2.23 1.67 -17.20
CA GLU A 10 -1.14 1.75 -16.22
C GLU A 10 -1.60 2.34 -14.89
N ASN A 11 -2.71 3.06 -14.86
CA ASN A 11 -3.21 3.73 -13.66
C ASN A 11 -3.80 2.75 -12.64
N MET A 12 -3.43 2.93 -11.36
CA MET A 12 -3.82 2.03 -10.28
C MET A 12 -5.33 2.01 -10.04
N CYS A 13 -6.01 3.16 -10.15
CA CYS A 13 -7.47 3.23 -10.00
C CYS A 13 -8.19 2.39 -11.05
N PHE A 14 -7.74 2.45 -12.31
CA PHE A 14 -8.30 1.65 -13.39
C PHE A 14 -8.03 0.16 -13.18
N LYS A 15 -6.80 -0.23 -12.83
CA LYS A 15 -6.43 -1.62 -12.58
C LYS A 15 -7.29 -2.23 -11.48
N CYS A 16 -7.40 -1.56 -10.33
CA CYS A 16 -8.20 -2.04 -9.19
C CYS A 16 -9.68 -2.18 -9.57
N ARG A 17 -10.27 -1.21 -10.30
CA ARG A 17 -11.65 -1.36 -10.77
C ARG A 17 -11.84 -2.56 -11.69
N LYS A 18 -10.94 -2.76 -12.65
CA LYS A 18 -11.02 -3.90 -13.60
C LYS A 18 -10.85 -5.25 -12.91
N GLU A 19 -10.02 -5.32 -11.90
CA GLU A 19 -9.87 -6.52 -11.08
C GLU A 19 -11.15 -6.80 -10.29
N ALA A 20 -11.72 -5.78 -9.64
CA ALA A 20 -12.96 -5.87 -8.90
C ALA A 20 -14.18 -6.19 -9.80
N ALA A 21 -14.14 -5.80 -11.07
CA ALA A 21 -15.17 -6.12 -12.05
C ALA A 21 -15.34 -7.62 -12.30
N LYS A 22 -14.35 -8.45 -11.96
CA LYS A 22 -14.46 -9.92 -12.03
C LYS A 22 -15.47 -10.48 -11.04
N TYR A 23 -15.78 -9.73 -9.99
CA TYR A 23 -16.67 -10.14 -8.89
C TYR A 23 -17.93 -9.26 -8.78
N ASN A 24 -17.96 -8.12 -9.50
CA ASN A 24 -19.09 -7.19 -9.50
C ASN A 24 -19.25 -6.55 -10.89
N ASP A 25 -20.23 -7.02 -11.65
CA ASP A 25 -20.48 -6.60 -13.03
C ASP A 25 -20.73 -5.09 -13.20
N ARG A 26 -21.26 -4.41 -12.15
CA ARG A 26 -21.45 -2.95 -12.17
C ARG A 26 -20.15 -2.18 -12.29
N LEU A 27 -19.02 -2.78 -11.88
CA LEU A 27 -17.70 -2.17 -11.98
C LEU A 27 -17.05 -2.34 -13.36
N TYR A 28 -17.66 -3.11 -14.26
CA TYR A 28 -17.16 -3.29 -15.62
C TYR A 28 -17.17 -1.97 -16.40
N SER A 29 -18.25 -1.18 -16.27
CA SER A 29 -18.37 0.14 -16.88
C SER A 29 -17.98 1.26 -15.91
N ARG A 30 -17.59 2.43 -16.47
CA ARG A 30 -17.36 3.63 -15.65
C ARG A 30 -18.65 4.19 -15.09
N GLU A 31 -19.73 4.06 -15.82
CA GLU A 31 -21.06 4.51 -15.44
C GLU A 31 -21.51 3.82 -14.13
N GLY A 32 -21.46 2.50 -14.10
CA GLY A 32 -21.83 1.72 -12.92
C GLY A 32 -20.91 1.98 -11.73
N ALA A 33 -19.60 2.10 -11.96
CA ALA A 33 -18.64 2.42 -10.90
C ALA A 33 -18.83 3.85 -10.37
N ALA A 34 -19.05 4.83 -11.23
CA ALA A 34 -19.25 6.23 -10.85
C ALA A 34 -20.51 6.41 -10.00
N GLU A 35 -21.61 5.71 -10.36
CA GLU A 35 -22.83 5.68 -9.57
C GLU A 35 -22.59 5.15 -8.15
N LEU A 36 -21.86 4.03 -8.02
CA LEU A 36 -21.52 3.43 -6.71
C LEU A 36 -20.59 4.32 -5.87
N LEU A 37 -19.70 5.08 -6.51
CA LEU A 37 -18.76 5.99 -5.85
C LEU A 37 -19.35 7.38 -5.55
N GLY A 38 -20.54 7.69 -6.08
CA GLY A 38 -21.15 9.02 -5.97
C GLY A 38 -20.30 10.11 -6.62
N VAL A 39 -19.74 9.83 -7.81
CA VAL A 39 -18.96 10.77 -8.62
C VAL A 39 -19.50 10.83 -10.04
N SER A 40 -19.13 11.87 -10.81
CA SER A 40 -19.46 11.90 -12.24
C SER A 40 -18.60 10.90 -13.02
N VAL A 41 -19.13 10.40 -14.15
CA VAL A 41 -18.39 9.52 -15.06
C VAL A 41 -17.12 10.20 -15.58
N SER A 42 -17.19 11.50 -15.84
CA SER A 42 -16.02 12.29 -16.26
C SER A 42 -14.98 12.37 -15.17
N SER A 43 -15.35 12.60 -13.90
CA SER A 43 -14.41 12.63 -12.79
C SER A 43 -13.71 11.27 -12.61
N LEU A 44 -14.46 10.17 -12.69
CA LEU A 44 -13.87 8.84 -12.62
C LEU A 44 -12.91 8.58 -13.79
N ALA A 45 -13.27 9.01 -14.99
CA ALA A 45 -12.41 8.90 -16.18
C ALA A 45 -11.11 9.69 -16.00
N GLU A 46 -11.16 10.90 -15.43
CA GLU A 46 -9.99 11.72 -15.13
C GLU A 46 -9.09 11.07 -14.07
N TYR A 47 -9.65 10.47 -13.02
CA TYR A 47 -8.89 9.72 -12.02
C TYR A 47 -8.17 8.54 -12.66
N GLU A 48 -8.83 7.78 -13.51
CA GLU A 48 -8.28 6.60 -14.17
C GLU A 48 -7.27 6.91 -15.27
N THR A 49 -7.31 8.09 -15.86
CA THR A 49 -6.37 8.52 -16.90
C THR A 49 -5.24 9.39 -16.38
N GLY A 50 -5.27 9.75 -15.09
CA GLY A 50 -4.26 10.59 -14.47
C GLY A 50 -4.30 12.06 -14.96
N VAL A 51 -5.44 12.51 -15.46
CA VAL A 51 -5.66 13.91 -15.85
C VAL A 51 -5.81 14.79 -14.62
N THR A 52 -6.51 14.30 -13.60
CA THR A 52 -6.63 14.98 -12.32
C THR A 52 -5.31 14.85 -11.56
N LYS A 53 -4.69 15.97 -11.18
CA LYS A 53 -3.40 16.00 -10.48
C LYS A 53 -3.47 15.44 -9.06
N VAL A 54 -4.58 15.63 -8.37
CA VAL A 54 -4.77 15.16 -7.00
C VAL A 54 -6.19 14.60 -6.87
N ILE A 55 -6.30 13.30 -6.67
CA ILE A 55 -7.58 12.66 -6.37
C ILE A 55 -7.95 12.96 -4.92
N PRO A 56 -9.19 13.37 -4.61
CA PRO A 56 -9.62 13.58 -3.21
C PRO A 56 -9.43 12.31 -2.38
N VAL A 57 -8.84 12.46 -1.18
CA VAL A 57 -8.48 11.33 -0.30
C VAL A 57 -9.69 10.48 0.06
N ASP A 58 -10.85 11.09 0.31
CA ASP A 58 -12.12 10.42 0.58
C ASP A 58 -12.54 9.50 -0.58
N LYS A 59 -12.28 9.91 -1.83
CA LYS A 59 -12.58 9.10 -3.01
C LYS A 59 -11.63 7.91 -3.15
N ILE A 60 -10.36 8.08 -2.81
CA ILE A 60 -9.41 6.94 -2.75
C ILE A 60 -9.85 5.92 -1.71
N VAL A 61 -10.29 6.36 -0.53
CA VAL A 61 -10.80 5.45 0.51
C VAL A 61 -12.03 4.69 0.02
N LEU A 62 -13.00 5.38 -0.56
CA LEU A 62 -14.21 4.75 -1.11
C LEU A 62 -13.90 3.77 -2.24
N MET A 63 -13.02 4.13 -3.18
CA MET A 63 -12.58 3.23 -4.24
C MET A 63 -11.89 1.98 -3.67
N ALA A 64 -10.99 2.15 -2.69
CA ALA A 64 -10.28 1.03 -2.09
C ALA A 64 -11.23 0.04 -1.38
N GLU A 65 -12.29 0.55 -0.77
CA GLU A 65 -13.32 -0.28 -0.12
C GLU A 65 -14.24 -0.96 -1.14
N LEU A 66 -14.75 -0.19 -2.10
CA LEU A 66 -15.63 -0.71 -3.16
C LEU A 66 -14.95 -1.77 -4.02
N TYR A 67 -13.67 -1.56 -4.33
CA TYR A 67 -12.89 -2.48 -5.18
C TYR A 67 -12.24 -3.61 -4.40
N ASN A 68 -12.36 -3.62 -3.06
CA ASN A 68 -11.58 -4.52 -2.18
C ASN A 68 -10.07 -4.47 -2.50
N ALA A 69 -9.54 -3.26 -2.64
CA ALA A 69 -8.18 -2.98 -3.09
C ALA A 69 -7.43 -2.09 -2.07
N PRO A 70 -7.03 -2.65 -0.90
CA PRO A 70 -6.29 -1.88 0.11
C PRO A 70 -4.96 -1.33 -0.42
N GLU A 71 -4.37 -1.97 -1.43
CA GLU A 71 -3.19 -1.51 -2.15
C GLU A 71 -3.38 -0.13 -2.80
N LEU A 72 -4.60 0.28 -3.12
CA LEU A 72 -4.88 1.59 -3.68
C LEU A 72 -4.60 2.72 -2.68
N LYS A 73 -4.89 2.49 -1.39
CA LYS A 73 -4.56 3.45 -0.31
C LYS A 73 -3.04 3.61 -0.17
N VAL A 74 -2.32 2.49 -0.25
CA VAL A 74 -0.85 2.47 -0.17
C VAL A 74 -0.24 3.19 -1.36
N TRP A 75 -0.68 2.86 -2.58
CA TRP A 75 -0.25 3.53 -3.80
C TRP A 75 -0.44 5.06 -3.71
N TYR A 76 -1.62 5.50 -3.26
CA TYR A 76 -1.86 6.93 -3.10
C TYR A 76 -0.88 7.59 -2.12
N CYS A 77 -0.59 6.93 -0.99
CA CYS A 77 0.38 7.44 -0.02
C CYS A 77 1.80 7.49 -0.58
N THR A 78 2.21 6.50 -1.40
CA THR A 78 3.58 6.46 -1.95
C THR A 78 3.77 7.39 -3.14
N GLU A 79 2.80 7.48 -4.05
CA GLU A 79 2.96 8.15 -5.33
C GLU A 79 2.36 9.56 -5.37
N GLU A 80 1.22 9.77 -4.71
CA GLU A 80 0.45 10.99 -4.86
C GLU A 80 0.54 11.91 -3.63
N CYS A 81 0.55 11.34 -2.42
CA CYS A 81 0.53 12.10 -1.18
C CYS A 81 1.92 12.71 -0.86
N PRO A 82 2.05 14.05 -0.77
CA PRO A 82 3.34 14.67 -0.42
C PRO A 82 3.89 14.23 0.94
N ILE A 83 3.01 13.99 1.92
CA ILE A 83 3.40 13.49 3.25
C ILE A 83 3.87 12.04 3.14
N GLY A 84 3.12 11.18 2.46
CA GLY A 84 3.46 9.77 2.31
C GLY A 84 4.81 9.56 1.61
N ARG A 85 5.14 10.39 0.62
CA ARG A 85 6.45 10.35 -0.07
C ARG A 85 7.65 10.59 0.85
N THR A 86 7.44 11.20 2.01
CA THR A 86 8.49 11.40 3.02
C THR A 86 8.63 10.22 3.99
N CYS A 87 7.67 9.31 4.01
CA CYS A 87 7.66 8.14 4.89
C CYS A 87 8.46 6.99 4.27
N ARG A 88 9.50 6.51 4.97
CA ARG A 88 10.39 5.46 4.46
C ARG A 88 9.81 4.04 4.55
N ALA A 89 8.95 3.80 5.53
CA ALA A 89 8.44 2.46 5.87
C ALA A 89 7.02 2.18 5.36
N ILE A 90 6.64 2.74 4.20
CA ILE A 90 5.35 2.43 3.58
C ILE A 90 5.46 1.10 2.82
N PRO A 91 4.50 0.16 2.98
CA PRO A 91 4.46 -1.07 2.19
C PRO A 91 4.42 -0.82 0.69
N SER A 92 4.83 -1.80 -0.12
CA SER A 92 4.65 -1.74 -1.56
C SER A 92 3.17 -1.97 -1.93
N PRO A 93 2.62 -1.25 -2.92
CA PRO A 93 1.29 -1.53 -3.44
C PRO A 93 1.26 -2.81 -4.31
N GLU A 94 2.42 -3.34 -4.69
CA GLU A 94 2.53 -4.58 -5.45
C GLU A 94 2.30 -5.78 -4.53
N LEU A 95 1.14 -6.40 -4.66
CA LEU A 95 0.79 -7.59 -3.89
C LEU A 95 1.27 -8.85 -4.62
N THR A 96 2.10 -9.62 -3.95
CA THR A 96 2.50 -10.98 -4.35
C THR A 96 1.68 -12.01 -3.55
N SER A 97 2.06 -13.28 -3.57
CA SER A 97 1.35 -14.29 -2.79
C SER A 97 1.66 -14.21 -1.28
N VAL A 98 0.73 -14.71 -0.46
CA VAL A 98 0.91 -14.78 1.02
C VAL A 98 2.16 -15.60 1.35
N GLU A 99 2.38 -16.71 0.64
CA GLU A 99 3.51 -17.62 0.87
C GLU A 99 4.82 -16.89 0.63
N GLN A 100 4.94 -16.14 -0.46
CA GLN A 100 6.17 -15.40 -0.77
C GLN A 100 6.46 -14.33 0.29
N LYS A 101 5.44 -13.57 0.71
CA LYS A 101 5.62 -12.53 1.75
C LYS A 101 5.92 -13.13 3.11
N THR A 102 5.32 -14.27 3.45
CA THR A 102 5.63 -14.99 4.69
C THR A 102 7.08 -15.46 4.70
N LEU A 103 7.56 -16.07 3.61
CA LEU A 103 8.95 -16.51 3.50
C LEU A 103 9.94 -15.34 3.56
N GLN A 104 9.62 -14.21 2.91
CA GLN A 104 10.44 -13.00 3.01
C GLN A 104 10.53 -12.47 4.43
N LEU A 105 9.41 -12.40 5.15
CA LEU A 105 9.37 -11.94 6.53
C LEU A 105 10.16 -12.89 7.45
N LEU A 106 9.98 -14.22 7.31
CA LEU A 106 10.73 -15.20 8.06
C LEU A 106 12.25 -15.10 7.81
N ALA A 107 12.66 -14.91 6.55
CA ALA A 107 14.07 -14.74 6.20
C ALA A 107 14.66 -13.47 6.83
N LEU A 108 13.91 -12.38 6.92
CA LEU A 108 14.33 -11.15 7.60
C LEU A 108 14.50 -11.38 9.10
N LEU A 109 13.54 -12.03 9.74
CA LEU A 109 13.60 -12.34 11.18
C LEU A 109 14.76 -13.27 11.53
N GLN A 110 15.07 -14.25 10.68
CA GLN A 110 16.18 -15.18 10.88
C GLN A 110 17.56 -14.55 10.67
N ARG A 111 17.66 -13.55 9.80
CA ARG A 111 18.93 -12.86 9.50
C ARG A 111 19.33 -11.85 10.54
N THR A 112 18.39 -11.42 11.37
CA THR A 112 18.63 -10.36 12.33
C THR A 112 19.14 -10.92 13.62
N ASP A 113 20.29 -10.43 14.04
CA ASP A 113 20.79 -10.64 15.38
C ASP A 113 20.00 -9.74 16.35
N VAL A 114 18.83 -10.24 16.78
CA VAL A 114 17.93 -9.53 17.69
C VAL A 114 18.62 -9.24 19.03
N GLU A 115 19.54 -10.10 19.48
CA GLU A 115 20.28 -9.89 20.72
C GLU A 115 21.23 -8.69 20.60
N ASN A 116 21.89 -8.55 19.45
CA ASN A 116 22.76 -7.42 19.19
C ASN A 116 21.97 -6.10 19.08
N VAL A 117 20.84 -6.10 18.34
CA VAL A 117 19.94 -4.95 18.26
C VAL A 117 19.45 -4.54 19.65
N THR A 118 19.00 -5.50 20.44
CA THR A 118 18.53 -5.24 21.81
C THR A 118 19.62 -4.63 22.67
N ARG A 119 20.85 -5.18 22.61
CA ARG A 119 22.00 -4.67 23.38
C ARG A 119 22.35 -3.24 23.01
N GLN A 120 22.39 -2.93 21.71
CA GLN A 120 22.66 -1.56 21.23
C GLN A 120 21.58 -0.57 21.71
N LEU A 121 20.31 -0.93 21.61
CA LEU A 121 19.20 -0.07 22.07
C LEU A 121 19.25 0.14 23.60
N ILE A 122 19.61 -0.88 24.37
CA ILE A 122 19.77 -0.75 25.83
C ILE A 122 20.92 0.20 26.16
N ASN A 123 22.06 0.10 25.48
CA ASN A 123 23.19 0.98 25.70
C ASN A 123 22.84 2.44 25.43
N ILE A 124 22.19 2.73 24.29
CA ILE A 124 21.73 4.08 23.94
C ILE A 124 20.71 4.62 24.97
N ALA A 125 19.85 3.76 25.50
CA ALA A 125 18.84 4.15 26.49
C ALA A 125 19.42 4.35 27.89
N ALA A 126 20.60 3.80 28.20
CA ALA A 126 21.15 3.78 29.56
C ALA A 126 21.60 5.17 30.05
N ASP A 127 22.18 5.98 29.18
CA ASP A 127 22.69 7.32 29.53
C ASP A 127 21.92 8.47 28.86
N GLY A 128 21.07 8.16 27.88
CA GLY A 128 20.24 9.13 27.15
C GLY A 128 21.06 10.07 26.24
N VAL A 129 22.33 9.77 25.99
CA VAL A 129 23.23 10.53 25.11
C VAL A 129 23.62 9.65 23.94
N ILE A 130 23.37 10.11 22.72
CA ILE A 130 23.76 9.38 21.51
C ILE A 130 25.16 9.88 21.09
N THR A 131 26.15 9.01 21.20
CA THR A 131 27.50 9.28 20.72
C THR A 131 27.58 9.10 19.20
N ASP A 132 28.66 9.63 18.56
CA ASP A 132 28.85 9.48 17.11
C ASP A 132 28.95 8.00 16.68
N GLU A 133 29.54 7.15 17.52
CA GLU A 133 29.64 5.70 17.28
C GLU A 133 28.28 5.03 17.36
N GLU A 134 27.47 5.39 18.34
CA GLU A 134 26.09 4.87 18.53
C GLU A 134 25.13 5.37 17.46
N GLN A 135 25.38 6.55 16.88
CA GLN A 135 24.57 7.10 15.78
C GLN A 135 24.65 6.20 14.54
N VAL A 136 25.83 5.63 14.25
CA VAL A 136 25.98 4.67 13.14
C VAL A 136 25.15 3.40 13.41
N GLY A 137 25.30 2.80 14.58
CA GLY A 137 24.52 1.62 14.96
C GLY A 137 23.01 1.87 14.98
N LEU A 138 22.59 3.03 15.48
CA LEU A 138 21.16 3.43 15.47
C LEU A 138 20.62 3.56 14.04
N THR A 139 21.42 4.11 13.12
CA THR A 139 21.04 4.23 11.71
C THR A 139 20.83 2.86 11.06
N GLU A 140 21.69 1.89 11.36
CA GLU A 140 21.55 0.50 10.89
C GLU A 140 20.30 -0.17 11.47
N ILE A 141 20.04 0.01 12.76
CA ILE A 141 18.84 -0.51 13.43
C ILE A 141 17.57 0.10 12.80
N MET A 142 17.54 1.41 12.58
CA MET A 142 16.41 2.08 11.94
C MET A 142 16.18 1.56 10.51
N GLY A 143 17.25 1.36 9.74
CA GLY A 143 17.16 0.75 8.41
C GLY A 143 16.57 -0.65 8.43
N TYR A 144 16.97 -1.47 9.42
CA TYR A 144 16.38 -2.79 9.61
C TYR A 144 14.89 -2.73 9.98
N LEU A 145 14.53 -1.84 10.91
CA LEU A 145 13.14 -1.66 11.32
C LEU A 145 12.25 -1.18 10.16
N ASP A 146 12.75 -0.29 9.31
CA ASP A 146 12.04 0.15 8.10
C ASP A 146 11.72 -1.02 7.17
N VAL A 147 12.68 -1.91 6.94
CA VAL A 147 12.50 -3.11 6.12
C VAL A 147 11.50 -4.08 6.75
N LEU A 148 11.58 -4.29 8.07
CA LEU A 148 10.67 -5.16 8.81
C LEU A 148 9.23 -4.62 8.80
N ILE A 149 9.05 -3.32 9.07
CA ILE A 149 7.73 -2.66 9.03
C ILE A 149 7.11 -2.80 7.63
N LYS A 150 7.92 -2.57 6.59
CA LYS A 150 7.48 -2.71 5.20
C LYS A 150 7.01 -4.13 4.90
N ALA A 151 7.82 -5.15 5.21
CA ALA A 151 7.48 -6.55 4.96
C ALA A 151 6.24 -7.01 5.74
N ALA A 152 6.13 -6.63 7.02
CA ALA A 152 4.97 -6.92 7.85
C ALA A 152 3.71 -6.21 7.33
N GLY A 153 3.84 -4.96 6.89
CA GLY A 153 2.76 -4.18 6.28
C GLY A 153 2.24 -4.80 4.99
N GLU A 154 3.13 -5.29 4.12
CA GLU A 154 2.77 -5.97 2.88
C GLU A 154 2.00 -7.28 3.16
N LEU A 155 2.46 -8.09 4.10
CA LEU A 155 1.73 -9.30 4.50
C LEU A 155 0.34 -8.95 5.06
N ARG A 156 0.25 -7.92 5.90
CA ARG A 156 -1.03 -7.45 6.46
C ARG A 156 -2.01 -7.00 5.37
N LEU A 157 -1.54 -6.31 4.32
CA LEU A 157 -2.38 -5.89 3.18
C LEU A 157 -2.96 -7.10 2.45
N ILE A 158 -2.15 -8.11 2.16
CA ILE A 158 -2.58 -9.33 1.47
C ILE A 158 -3.62 -10.09 2.32
N CYS A 159 -3.34 -10.29 3.60
CA CYS A 159 -4.29 -10.96 4.51
C CYS A 159 -5.60 -10.19 4.62
N GLY A 160 -5.56 -8.85 4.73
CA GLY A 160 -6.74 -8.01 4.77
C GLY A 160 -7.60 -8.11 3.52
N LYS A 161 -6.98 -8.21 2.34
CA LYS A 161 -7.69 -8.41 1.07
C LYS A 161 -8.41 -9.76 1.01
N ILE A 162 -7.78 -10.81 1.50
CA ILE A 162 -8.36 -12.16 1.53
C ILE A 162 -9.54 -12.23 2.50
N THR A 163 -9.38 -11.68 3.71
CA THR A 163 -10.43 -11.72 4.74
C THR A 163 -11.66 -10.90 4.35
N ASN A 164 -11.47 -9.72 3.75
CA ASN A 164 -12.57 -8.87 3.29
C ASN A 164 -13.24 -9.40 2.02
N GLY A 165 -12.50 -10.12 1.15
CA GLY A 165 -13.04 -10.76 -0.05
C GLY A 165 -13.97 -11.94 0.23
N GLY A 166 -13.79 -12.61 1.38
CA GLY A 166 -14.65 -13.73 1.80
C GLY A 166 -16.04 -13.33 2.28
N ASP A 167 -16.26 -12.08 2.65
CA ASP A 167 -17.55 -11.60 3.22
C ASP A 167 -18.50 -11.00 2.15
N ASN A 168 -18.01 -10.72 0.94
CA ASN A 168 -18.80 -10.14 -0.15
C ASN A 168 -19.75 -11.16 -0.84
N GLY A 169 -19.75 -12.42 -0.42
CA GLY A 169 -20.65 -13.46 -0.95
C GLY A 169 -21.94 -13.71 -0.13
N LYS A 170 -22.16 -12.95 0.96
CA LYS A 170 -23.28 -13.17 1.89
C LYS A 170 -24.11 -11.92 2.24
N ARG A 171 -24.20 -10.96 1.33
CA ARG A 171 -25.20 -9.88 1.47
C ARG A 171 -26.00 -9.69 0.20
#